data_44663c8b500386fb7d1d880877e38f3c
#
_entry.id   44663c8b500386fb7d1d880877e38f3c
#
_cell.length_a   1.000
_cell.length_b   1.000
_cell.length_c   1.000
_cell.angle_alpha   90.00
_cell.angle_beta   90.00
_cell.angle_gamma   90.00
#
_symmetry.space_group_name_H-M   'P 1'
#
loop_
_entity.id
_entity.type
_entity.pdbx_description
1 polymer ?
#
loop_
_entity_poly.entity_id
_entity_poly.type
_entity_poly.pdbx_seq_one_letter_code
_entity_poly.pdbx_strand_id
1 'polypeptide(L)'
;MSDNLRRYCAIHSALLQLYPSEPTGNLARHLKTLAALVCGIVGSKKCHLPAVADKAPDGRKRESRAKRFARFLQNPKVTPEEFFVPYAQALVASLPPGPLALVMDGSTVGRGCLALMVSVLYECRQPQGRSRQTQGRSRRALPLCWLVTKAPKGHFAQERHRELLAQARSLIPAGREVLFLGDGEFDGCDLLADVAAAGWQYVCRTAKNVLLAEAGWPEETFSPSDLGLQPGDCVELRDVLFTAQGLGPLLVGAVWERGQSEPLFLVTSRDFLDEARAWYKRRFGIETFFSDQKSRGFYLCHSHLGRPERLSRLLMATCLAYYWLIYYWLVCLGAEVLRQGWQGAVHRTNRCDLSLFQLGLIWLEHCLNEGWPIPVRLQVQARKRDEAKCVR
;
A
#
# COMPACT_ATOMS: atom_id res chain seq x y z
N MET A 1 16.51 -19.54 -22.87
CA MET A 1 15.11 -19.32 -22.39
C MET A 1 14.82 -17.83 -22.53
N SER A 2 13.67 -17.43 -23.10
CA SER A 2 13.35 -16.01 -23.30
C SER A 2 13.11 -15.31 -21.94
N ASP A 3 13.36 -13.99 -21.88
CA ASP A 3 13.19 -13.19 -20.65
C ASP A 3 11.77 -13.24 -20.10
N ASN A 4 10.78 -13.23 -20.99
CA ASN A 4 9.39 -13.38 -20.57
C ASN A 4 9.13 -14.73 -19.89
N LEU A 5 9.75 -15.81 -20.37
CA LEU A 5 9.60 -17.13 -19.77
C LEU A 5 10.34 -17.21 -18.42
N ARG A 6 11.54 -16.64 -18.33
CA ARG A 6 12.30 -16.57 -17.07
C ARG A 6 11.50 -15.82 -15.99
N ARG A 7 10.97 -14.64 -16.34
CA ARG A 7 10.12 -13.83 -15.45
C ARG A 7 8.86 -14.58 -15.02
N TYR A 8 8.19 -15.24 -15.96
CA TYR A 8 7.01 -16.05 -15.69
C TYR A 8 7.31 -17.18 -14.72
N CYS A 9 8.37 -17.95 -14.96
CA CYS A 9 8.75 -19.06 -14.08
C CYS A 9 9.03 -18.54 -12.66
N ALA A 10 9.74 -17.43 -12.51
CA ALA A 10 10.01 -16.83 -11.22
C ALA A 10 8.71 -16.40 -10.47
N ILE A 11 7.81 -15.70 -11.18
CA ILE A 11 6.53 -15.26 -10.59
C ILE A 11 5.64 -16.47 -10.28
N HIS A 12 5.50 -17.43 -11.19
CA HIS A 12 4.66 -18.60 -11.00
C HIS A 12 5.13 -19.45 -9.80
N SER A 13 6.44 -19.72 -9.71
CA SER A 13 7.01 -20.45 -8.57
C SER A 13 6.80 -19.70 -7.26
N ALA A 14 6.96 -18.38 -7.24
CA ALA A 14 6.72 -17.57 -6.06
C ALA A 14 5.24 -17.61 -5.63
N LEU A 15 4.31 -17.52 -6.56
CA LEU A 15 2.88 -17.63 -6.25
C LEU A 15 2.52 -19.02 -5.70
N LEU A 16 3.06 -20.10 -6.28
CA LEU A 16 2.84 -21.46 -5.77
C LEU A 16 3.44 -21.66 -4.38
N GLN A 17 4.63 -21.11 -4.12
CA GLN A 17 5.32 -21.25 -2.83
C GLN A 17 4.54 -20.60 -1.68
N LEU A 18 3.84 -19.50 -1.95
CA LEU A 18 3.07 -18.76 -0.93
C LEU A 18 1.62 -19.22 -0.83
N TYR A 19 1.14 -20.03 -1.76
CA TYR A 19 -0.23 -20.55 -1.69
C TYR A 19 -0.34 -21.61 -0.58
N PRO A 20 -1.41 -21.59 0.24
CA PRO A 20 -1.49 -22.44 1.44
C PRO A 20 -1.51 -23.95 1.19
N SER A 21 -1.92 -24.36 -0.01
CA SER A 21 -2.02 -25.77 -0.41
C SER A 21 -1.56 -25.97 -1.85
N GLU A 22 -1.24 -27.19 -2.25
CA GLU A 22 -0.92 -27.48 -3.65
C GLU A 22 -2.15 -27.28 -4.54
N PRO A 23 -2.10 -26.34 -5.51
CA PRO A 23 -3.27 -26.04 -6.33
C PRO A 23 -3.48 -27.12 -7.38
N THR A 24 -4.73 -27.62 -7.49
CA THR A 24 -5.11 -28.64 -8.47
C THR A 24 -6.25 -28.14 -9.39
N GLY A 25 -6.54 -28.87 -10.46
CA GLY A 25 -7.69 -28.65 -11.31
C GLY A 25 -7.82 -27.24 -11.88
N ASN A 26 -8.97 -26.61 -11.65
CA ASN A 26 -9.28 -25.25 -12.13
C ASN A 26 -8.46 -24.18 -11.41
N LEU A 27 -8.21 -24.34 -10.12
CA LEU A 27 -7.39 -23.43 -9.33
C LEU A 27 -5.98 -23.31 -9.92
N ALA A 28 -5.32 -24.45 -10.18
CA ALA A 28 -4.00 -24.46 -10.80
C ALA A 28 -3.99 -23.77 -12.17
N ARG A 29 -5.05 -23.98 -13.00
CA ARG A 29 -5.18 -23.30 -14.29
C ARG A 29 -5.37 -21.80 -14.17
N HIS A 30 -6.14 -21.34 -13.19
CA HIS A 30 -6.33 -19.92 -12.91
C HIS A 30 -5.06 -19.27 -12.37
N LEU A 31 -4.32 -19.93 -11.46
CA LEU A 31 -3.04 -19.43 -10.95
C LEU A 31 -1.97 -19.32 -12.05
N LYS A 32 -1.91 -20.29 -12.98
CA LYS A 32 -1.06 -20.17 -14.18
C LYS A 32 -1.44 -18.96 -15.03
N THR A 33 -2.75 -18.68 -15.18
CA THR A 33 -3.21 -17.52 -15.94
C THR A 33 -2.92 -16.20 -15.19
N LEU A 34 -3.11 -16.18 -13.88
CA LEU A 34 -2.77 -15.04 -13.02
C LEU A 34 -1.26 -14.75 -13.07
N ALA A 35 -0.41 -15.77 -12.93
CA ALA A 35 1.04 -15.62 -13.07
C ALA A 35 1.45 -15.04 -14.43
N ALA A 36 0.82 -15.48 -15.51
CA ALA A 36 1.07 -14.95 -16.83
C ALA A 36 0.59 -13.49 -16.99
N LEU A 37 -0.56 -13.14 -16.37
CA LEU A 37 -1.07 -11.78 -16.34
C LEU A 37 -0.13 -10.86 -15.55
N VAL A 38 0.28 -11.27 -14.36
CA VAL A 38 1.25 -10.55 -13.52
C VAL A 38 2.59 -10.38 -14.26
N CYS A 39 3.11 -11.45 -14.88
CA CYS A 39 4.33 -11.40 -15.70
C CYS A 39 4.21 -10.37 -16.83
N GLY A 40 3.07 -10.37 -17.52
CA GLY A 40 2.81 -9.42 -18.60
C GLY A 40 2.73 -7.97 -18.10
N ILE A 41 2.09 -7.71 -16.94
CA ILE A 41 2.02 -6.39 -16.31
C ILE A 41 3.42 -5.89 -15.95
N VAL A 42 4.22 -6.72 -15.26
CA VAL A 42 5.59 -6.40 -14.89
C VAL A 42 6.45 -6.10 -16.12
N GLY A 43 6.36 -6.95 -17.15
CA GLY A 43 7.19 -6.82 -18.34
C GLY A 43 6.79 -5.68 -19.27
N SER A 44 5.50 -5.33 -19.34
CA SER A 44 5.01 -4.22 -20.16
C SER A 44 4.99 -2.89 -19.43
N LYS A 45 5.00 -2.91 -18.08
CA LYS A 45 4.75 -1.73 -17.22
C LYS A 45 3.39 -1.08 -17.54
N LYS A 46 2.40 -1.86 -17.97
CA LYS A 46 1.07 -1.41 -18.41
C LYS A 46 0.01 -2.40 -17.97
N CYS A 47 -1.24 -1.91 -17.84
CA CYS A 47 -2.44 -2.74 -17.60
C CYS A 47 -3.33 -2.91 -18.82
N HIS A 48 -2.97 -2.34 -19.98
CA HIS A 48 -3.67 -2.54 -21.23
C HIS A 48 -3.41 -3.96 -21.75
N LEU A 49 -4.45 -4.79 -21.83
CA LEU A 49 -4.33 -6.24 -22.08
C LEU A 49 -3.53 -6.63 -23.34
N PRO A 50 -3.63 -5.95 -24.50
CA PRO A 50 -2.76 -6.20 -25.63
C PRO A 50 -1.28 -6.04 -25.32
N ALA A 51 -0.88 -5.00 -24.61
CA ALA A 51 0.52 -4.77 -24.22
C ALA A 51 0.99 -5.81 -23.18
N VAL A 52 0.12 -6.19 -22.24
CA VAL A 52 0.36 -7.28 -21.29
C VAL A 52 0.58 -8.61 -22.00
N ALA A 53 -0.25 -8.89 -23.03
CA ALA A 53 -0.16 -10.11 -23.84
C ALA A 53 1.17 -10.23 -24.61
N ASP A 54 1.78 -9.12 -25.02
CA ASP A 54 3.08 -9.12 -25.70
C ASP A 54 4.23 -9.62 -24.80
N LYS A 55 4.11 -9.40 -23.50
CA LYS A 55 5.13 -9.76 -22.49
C LYS A 55 4.80 -11.04 -21.72
N ALA A 56 3.66 -11.68 -21.99
CA ALA A 56 3.31 -12.96 -21.38
C ALA A 56 3.91 -14.12 -22.17
N PRO A 57 4.53 -15.11 -21.51
CA PRO A 57 5.14 -16.25 -22.19
C PRO A 57 4.09 -17.31 -22.44
N ASP A 58 3.79 -17.59 -23.67
CA ASP A 58 3.26 -18.84 -24.18
C ASP A 58 3.37 -18.82 -25.73
N GLY A 59 3.45 -19.96 -26.36
CA GLY A 59 3.57 -20.05 -27.82
C GLY A 59 2.32 -19.61 -28.60
N ARG A 60 1.31 -19.01 -27.94
CA ARG A 60 0.05 -18.59 -28.56
C ARG A 60 0.16 -17.21 -29.20
N LYS A 61 -0.73 -16.93 -30.16
CA LYS A 61 -0.85 -15.60 -30.75
C LYS A 61 -1.25 -14.55 -29.69
N ARG A 62 -0.77 -13.32 -29.86
CA ARG A 62 -1.04 -12.17 -28.95
C ARG A 62 -2.54 -12.01 -28.67
N GLU A 63 -3.38 -12.06 -29.68
CA GLU A 63 -4.83 -11.87 -29.56
C GLU A 63 -5.46 -12.96 -28.69
N SER A 64 -4.99 -14.22 -28.84
CA SER A 64 -5.46 -15.34 -28.02
C SER A 64 -5.08 -15.16 -26.54
N ARG A 65 -3.88 -14.66 -26.28
CA ARG A 65 -3.45 -14.31 -24.91
C ARG A 65 -4.29 -13.18 -24.33
N ALA A 66 -4.49 -12.09 -25.06
CA ALA A 66 -5.33 -10.97 -24.63
C ALA A 66 -6.78 -11.41 -24.34
N LYS A 67 -7.37 -12.25 -25.21
CA LYS A 67 -8.70 -12.85 -24.99
C LYS A 67 -8.73 -13.74 -23.72
N ARG A 68 -7.67 -14.52 -23.48
CA ARG A 68 -7.56 -15.34 -22.24
C ARG A 68 -7.55 -14.46 -20.99
N PHE A 69 -6.78 -13.39 -20.99
CA PHE A 69 -6.76 -12.44 -19.86
C PHE A 69 -8.11 -11.74 -19.70
N ALA A 70 -8.75 -11.31 -20.79
CA ALA A 70 -10.08 -10.71 -20.72
C ALA A 70 -11.12 -11.66 -20.11
N ARG A 71 -11.11 -12.95 -20.49
CA ARG A 71 -11.99 -14.00 -19.90
C ARG A 71 -11.68 -14.23 -18.44
N PHE A 72 -10.41 -14.25 -18.05
CA PHE A 72 -10.00 -14.38 -16.66
C PHE A 72 -10.56 -13.25 -15.80
N LEU A 73 -10.43 -11.99 -16.27
CA LEU A 73 -10.97 -10.81 -15.57
C LEU A 73 -12.52 -10.76 -15.58
N GLN A 74 -13.19 -11.47 -16.50
CA GLN A 74 -14.65 -11.59 -16.56
C GLN A 74 -15.20 -12.71 -15.67
N ASN A 75 -14.38 -13.68 -15.30
CA ASN A 75 -14.82 -14.87 -14.62
C ASN A 75 -15.20 -14.57 -13.16
N PRO A 76 -16.49 -14.74 -12.75
CA PRO A 76 -16.92 -14.47 -11.40
C PRO A 76 -16.31 -15.42 -10.36
N LYS A 77 -15.80 -16.59 -10.78
CA LYS A 77 -15.10 -17.53 -9.90
C LYS A 77 -13.67 -17.10 -9.55
N VAL A 78 -13.15 -16.06 -10.19
CA VAL A 78 -11.85 -15.46 -9.84
C VAL A 78 -12.12 -14.35 -8.86
N THR A 79 -11.94 -14.62 -7.58
CA THR A 79 -12.22 -13.66 -6.49
C THR A 79 -10.94 -13.26 -5.75
N PRO A 80 -10.88 -12.06 -5.15
CA PRO A 80 -9.76 -11.67 -4.30
C PRO A 80 -9.56 -12.63 -3.12
N GLU A 81 -10.63 -13.18 -2.56
CA GLU A 81 -10.59 -14.12 -1.44
C GLU A 81 -9.78 -15.38 -1.77
N GLU A 82 -9.96 -15.93 -2.98
CA GLU A 82 -9.24 -17.12 -3.42
C GLU A 82 -7.85 -16.80 -3.98
N PHE A 83 -7.69 -15.69 -4.71
CA PHE A 83 -6.49 -15.42 -5.49
C PHE A 83 -5.61 -14.29 -4.96
N PHE A 84 -5.99 -13.62 -3.87
CA PHE A 84 -5.20 -12.55 -3.25
C PHE A 84 -5.05 -12.70 -1.74
N VAL A 85 -6.12 -12.99 -1.01
CA VAL A 85 -6.11 -13.10 0.46
C VAL A 85 -5.00 -14.01 0.97
N PRO A 86 -4.74 -15.21 0.40
CA PRO A 86 -3.62 -16.05 0.87
C PRO A 86 -2.28 -15.35 0.84
N TYR A 87 -2.04 -14.52 -0.18
CA TYR A 87 -0.79 -13.77 -0.31
C TYR A 87 -0.73 -12.57 0.64
N ALA A 88 -1.87 -11.91 0.89
CA ALA A 88 -1.96 -10.84 1.87
C ALA A 88 -1.71 -11.36 3.30
N GLN A 89 -2.26 -12.53 3.64
CA GLN A 89 -2.01 -13.20 4.93
C GLN A 89 -0.54 -13.61 5.07
N ALA A 90 0.06 -14.24 4.05
CA ALA A 90 1.47 -14.59 4.03
C ALA A 90 2.37 -13.33 4.17
N LEU A 91 1.99 -12.23 3.52
CA LEU A 91 2.64 -10.94 3.66
C LEU A 91 2.62 -10.47 5.11
N VAL A 92 1.44 -10.36 5.72
CA VAL A 92 1.27 -9.87 7.10
C VAL A 92 2.04 -10.75 8.09
N ALA A 93 1.98 -12.08 7.92
CA ALA A 93 2.72 -13.03 8.76
C ALA A 93 4.24 -12.87 8.65
N SER A 94 4.75 -12.41 7.50
CA SER A 94 6.19 -12.22 7.26
C SER A 94 6.72 -10.85 7.72
N LEU A 95 5.82 -9.92 8.08
CA LEU A 95 6.24 -8.60 8.57
C LEU A 95 6.94 -8.70 9.93
N PRO A 96 7.94 -7.86 10.20
CA PRO A 96 8.63 -7.85 11.48
C PRO A 96 7.68 -7.69 12.68
N PRO A 97 8.06 -8.20 13.87
CA PRO A 97 7.29 -7.96 15.08
C PRO A 97 7.21 -6.45 15.41
N GLY A 98 6.13 -6.04 16.08
CA GLY A 98 5.81 -4.66 16.42
C GLY A 98 4.51 -4.19 15.78
N PRO A 99 4.08 -2.94 16.02
CA PRO A 99 2.81 -2.43 15.55
C PRO A 99 2.75 -2.40 14.02
N LEU A 100 1.62 -2.85 13.47
CA LEU A 100 1.28 -2.72 12.07
C LEU A 100 0.59 -1.37 11.86
N ALA A 101 1.17 -0.50 11.05
CA ALA A 101 0.47 0.71 10.63
C ALA A 101 -0.38 0.40 9.40
N LEU A 102 -1.69 0.43 9.56
CA LEU A 102 -2.64 0.32 8.47
C LEU A 102 -3.04 1.71 7.99
N VAL A 103 -3.17 1.87 6.70
CA VAL A 103 -3.65 3.12 6.09
C VAL A 103 -4.83 2.81 5.19
N MET A 104 -5.91 3.58 5.34
CA MET A 104 -7.05 3.57 4.44
C MET A 104 -7.04 4.83 3.58
N ASP A 105 -7.30 4.67 2.28
CA ASP A 105 -7.41 5.80 1.36
C ASP A 105 -8.12 5.39 0.07
N GLY A 106 -8.68 6.36 -0.63
CA GLY A 106 -9.42 6.19 -1.87
C GLY A 106 -8.66 6.70 -3.10
N SER A 107 -8.87 6.05 -4.24
CA SER A 107 -8.25 6.50 -5.49
C SER A 107 -9.03 6.09 -6.73
N THR A 108 -8.96 6.94 -7.77
CA THR A 108 -9.49 6.59 -9.09
C THR A 108 -8.63 5.47 -9.71
N VAL A 109 -9.26 4.40 -10.20
CA VAL A 109 -8.56 3.23 -10.76
C VAL A 109 -8.92 2.90 -12.20
N GLY A 110 -9.95 3.55 -12.76
CA GLY A 110 -10.39 3.33 -14.13
C GLY A 110 -11.52 4.29 -14.52
N ARG A 111 -12.17 4.04 -15.65
CA ARG A 111 -13.24 4.89 -16.19
C ARG A 111 -14.44 4.94 -15.25
N GLY A 112 -14.54 6.04 -14.49
CA GLY A 112 -15.64 6.27 -13.54
C GLY A 112 -15.69 5.28 -12.39
N CYS A 113 -14.55 4.68 -12.01
CA CYS A 113 -14.45 3.77 -10.88
C CYS A 113 -13.43 4.27 -9.87
N LEU A 114 -13.80 4.17 -8.60
CA LEU A 114 -12.96 4.44 -7.44
C LEU A 114 -12.64 3.13 -6.73
N ALA A 115 -11.43 3.02 -6.18
CA ALA A 115 -11.07 1.98 -5.25
C ALA A 115 -10.82 2.62 -3.88
N LEU A 116 -11.49 2.09 -2.86
CA LEU A 116 -11.15 2.27 -1.46
C LEU A 116 -10.24 1.13 -1.06
N MET A 117 -9.15 1.40 -0.36
CA MET A 117 -8.12 0.39 -0.10
C MET A 117 -7.57 0.51 1.32
N VAL A 118 -7.36 -0.64 1.96
CA VAL A 118 -6.53 -0.74 3.17
C VAL A 118 -5.20 -1.35 2.79
N SER A 119 -4.14 -0.71 3.25
CA SER A 119 -2.76 -1.15 3.03
C SER A 119 -1.98 -1.13 4.34
N VAL A 120 -0.97 -1.99 4.46
CA VAL A 120 0.00 -1.92 5.55
C VAL A 120 1.20 -1.07 5.13
N LEU A 121 1.63 -0.16 5.99
CA LEU A 121 2.82 0.64 5.75
C LEU A 121 4.08 -0.18 6.01
N TYR A 122 4.98 -0.15 5.03
CA TYR A 122 6.28 -0.78 5.08
C TYR A 122 7.38 0.26 4.92
N GLU A 123 8.30 0.31 5.88
CA GLU A 123 9.48 1.18 5.81
C GLU A 123 10.71 0.35 5.45
N CYS A 124 11.31 0.65 4.30
CA CYS A 124 12.62 0.15 3.95
C CYS A 124 13.66 1.21 4.28
N ARG A 125 14.66 0.86 5.11
CA ARG A 125 15.84 1.71 5.32
C ARG A 125 16.71 1.63 4.09
N GLN A 126 17.03 2.76 3.49
CA GLN A 126 18.08 2.81 2.48
C GLN A 126 19.44 2.55 3.14
N PRO A 127 20.31 1.70 2.56
CA PRO A 127 21.69 1.66 2.97
C PRO A 127 22.31 3.05 2.82
N GLN A 128 23.19 3.43 3.75
CA GLN A 128 23.88 4.70 3.70
C GLN A 128 24.77 4.74 2.44
N GLY A 129 24.37 5.47 1.42
CA GLY A 129 25.25 5.85 0.32
C GLY A 129 26.32 6.83 0.83
N ARG A 130 27.48 6.89 0.16
CA ARG A 130 28.62 7.76 0.52
C ARG A 130 28.30 9.27 0.57
N SER A 131 27.15 9.73 0.13
CA SER A 131 26.72 11.13 0.26
C SER A 131 25.82 11.33 1.47
N ARG A 132 26.25 12.19 2.38
CA ARG A 132 25.57 12.55 3.65
C ARG A 132 24.17 13.17 3.50
N GLN A 133 23.66 13.39 2.29
CA GLN A 133 22.47 14.21 2.05
C GLN A 133 21.16 13.45 1.83
N THR A 134 21.14 12.12 1.79
CA THR A 134 19.90 11.37 1.61
C THR A 134 19.77 10.19 2.56
N GLN A 135 19.56 10.47 3.84
CA GLN A 135 18.94 9.50 4.77
C GLN A 135 17.45 9.35 4.43
N GLY A 136 17.15 8.90 3.23
CA GLY A 136 15.78 8.69 2.78
C GLY A 136 15.25 7.34 3.25
N ARG A 137 14.33 7.31 4.23
CA ARG A 137 13.50 6.12 4.47
C ARG A 137 12.51 6.02 3.33
N SER A 138 12.58 4.97 2.52
CA SER A 138 11.53 4.70 1.54
C SER A 138 10.33 4.12 2.26
N ARG A 139 9.20 4.82 2.20
CA ARG A 139 7.92 4.37 2.76
C ARG A 139 7.04 3.87 1.63
N ARG A 140 6.48 2.68 1.81
CA ARG A 140 5.59 2.04 0.85
C ARG A 140 4.36 1.53 1.56
N ALA A 141 3.22 1.59 0.89
CA ALA A 141 2.00 0.93 1.33
C ALA A 141 1.82 -0.36 0.51
N LEU A 142 1.59 -1.46 1.20
CA LEU A 142 1.35 -2.77 0.62
C LEU A 142 -0.14 -3.09 0.78
N PRO A 143 -0.91 -3.18 -0.32
CA PRO A 143 -2.36 -3.33 -0.26
C PRO A 143 -2.76 -4.65 0.39
N LEU A 144 -3.75 -4.64 1.27
CA LEU A 144 -4.29 -5.84 1.92
C LEU A 144 -5.67 -6.22 1.40
N CYS A 145 -6.55 -5.26 1.24
CA CYS A 145 -7.90 -5.46 0.70
C CYS A 145 -8.41 -4.16 0.06
N TRP A 146 -9.47 -4.27 -0.73
CA TRP A 146 -10.06 -3.12 -1.43
C TRP A 146 -11.51 -3.37 -1.81
N LEU A 147 -12.24 -2.27 -1.98
CA LEU A 147 -13.54 -2.22 -2.64
C LEU A 147 -13.42 -1.37 -3.90
N VAL A 148 -14.01 -1.82 -5.00
CA VAL A 148 -14.09 -1.02 -6.24
C VAL A 148 -15.55 -0.72 -6.52
N THR A 149 -15.89 0.57 -6.65
CA THR A 149 -17.24 1.03 -6.95
C THR A 149 -17.26 1.92 -8.18
N LYS A 150 -18.42 2.01 -8.82
CA LYS A 150 -18.67 3.00 -9.85
C LYS A 150 -19.20 4.26 -9.18
N ALA A 151 -18.39 5.29 -9.15
CA ALA A 151 -18.76 6.58 -8.57
C ALA A 151 -17.99 7.71 -9.28
N PRO A 152 -18.56 8.92 -9.34
CA PRO A 152 -17.80 10.13 -9.66
C PRO A 152 -16.72 10.34 -8.59
N LYS A 153 -15.85 11.32 -8.78
CA LYS A 153 -14.94 11.76 -7.71
C LYS A 153 -15.77 12.17 -6.48
N GLY A 154 -15.40 11.64 -5.32
CA GLY A 154 -16.09 11.92 -4.06
C GLY A 154 -15.64 10.98 -2.96
N HIS A 155 -16.18 11.20 -1.77
CA HIS A 155 -15.94 10.37 -0.59
C HIS A 155 -16.78 9.10 -0.66
N PHE A 156 -16.27 8.04 -0.02
CA PHE A 156 -17.05 6.82 0.20
C PHE A 156 -18.01 7.02 1.38
N ALA A 157 -19.16 6.34 1.33
CA ALA A 157 -20.04 6.27 2.50
C ALA A 157 -19.34 5.53 3.65
N GLN A 158 -19.61 5.94 4.90
CA GLN A 158 -18.95 5.40 6.10
C GLN A 158 -19.15 3.89 6.25
N GLU A 159 -20.29 3.35 5.80
CA GLU A 159 -20.54 1.91 5.78
C GLU A 159 -19.52 1.14 4.94
N ARG A 160 -19.02 1.74 3.86
CA ARG A 160 -17.96 1.15 3.03
C ARG A 160 -16.61 1.16 3.73
N HIS A 161 -16.32 2.19 4.51
CA HIS A 161 -15.12 2.22 5.34
C HIS A 161 -15.15 1.08 6.37
N ARG A 162 -16.28 0.90 7.05
CA ARG A 162 -16.49 -0.15 8.06
C ARG A 162 -16.43 -1.55 7.44
N GLU A 163 -17.09 -1.76 6.28
CA GLU A 163 -17.01 -3.01 5.51
C GLU A 163 -15.55 -3.39 5.20
N LEU A 164 -14.78 -2.44 4.71
CA LEU A 164 -13.39 -2.68 4.35
C LEU A 164 -12.49 -2.87 5.57
N LEU A 165 -12.76 -2.15 6.68
CA LEU A 165 -12.09 -2.36 7.96
C LEU A 165 -12.30 -3.80 8.48
N ALA A 166 -13.52 -4.31 8.40
CA ALA A 166 -13.85 -5.69 8.81
C ALA A 166 -13.10 -6.73 7.96
N GLN A 167 -12.98 -6.49 6.64
CA GLN A 167 -12.17 -7.34 5.77
C GLN A 167 -10.68 -7.28 6.17
N ALA A 168 -10.13 -6.08 6.41
CA ALA A 168 -8.74 -5.93 6.85
C ALA A 168 -8.49 -6.65 8.18
N ARG A 169 -9.43 -6.56 9.13
CA ARG A 169 -9.33 -7.23 10.43
C ARG A 169 -9.18 -8.74 10.30
N SER A 170 -9.88 -9.37 9.36
CA SER A 170 -9.79 -10.82 9.12
C SER A 170 -8.42 -11.28 8.59
N LEU A 171 -7.61 -10.35 8.08
CA LEU A 171 -6.26 -10.63 7.56
C LEU A 171 -5.16 -10.47 8.61
N ILE A 172 -5.47 -9.83 9.74
CA ILE A 172 -4.49 -9.52 10.79
C ILE A 172 -4.53 -10.63 11.85
N PRO A 173 -3.38 -11.23 12.20
CA PRO A 173 -3.32 -12.23 13.26
C PRO A 173 -3.80 -11.66 14.61
N ALA A 174 -4.48 -12.49 15.38
CA ALA A 174 -4.93 -12.12 16.72
C ALA A 174 -3.74 -11.69 17.61
N GLY A 175 -3.95 -10.69 18.47
CA GLY A 175 -2.94 -10.16 19.39
C GLY A 175 -1.87 -9.28 18.72
N ARG A 176 -1.98 -9.00 17.42
CA ARG A 176 -1.08 -8.07 16.76
C ARG A 176 -1.48 -6.62 17.08
N GLU A 177 -0.53 -5.82 17.55
CA GLU A 177 -0.73 -4.39 17.69
C GLU A 177 -0.97 -3.73 16.32
N VAL A 178 -2.00 -2.90 16.23
CA VAL A 178 -2.35 -2.19 14.99
C VAL A 178 -2.57 -0.71 15.29
N LEU A 179 -2.04 0.13 14.40
CA LEU A 179 -2.32 1.55 14.34
C LEU A 179 -2.99 1.90 13.01
N PHE A 180 -4.23 2.33 13.07
CA PHE A 180 -4.99 2.79 11.91
C PHE A 180 -4.68 4.25 11.60
N LEU A 181 -4.43 4.57 10.34
CA LEU A 181 -4.13 5.93 9.85
C LEU A 181 -5.14 6.31 8.76
N GLY A 182 -5.80 7.44 8.94
CA GLY A 182 -6.78 7.99 7.98
C GLY A 182 -6.56 9.48 7.71
N ASP A 183 -7.01 9.95 6.55
CA ASP A 183 -7.19 11.39 6.35
C ASP A 183 -8.55 11.85 6.86
N GLY A 184 -8.97 13.09 6.52
CA GLY A 184 -10.22 13.66 7.00
C GLY A 184 -11.50 13.02 6.43
N GLU A 185 -11.39 11.98 5.60
CA GLU A 185 -12.52 11.13 5.20
C GLU A 185 -12.78 10.01 6.22
N PHE A 186 -11.77 9.63 7.02
CA PHE A 186 -11.77 8.44 7.88
C PHE A 186 -11.81 8.77 9.37
N ASP A 187 -12.29 9.93 9.74
CA ASP A 187 -12.49 10.37 11.13
C ASP A 187 -13.92 10.15 11.66
N GLY A 188 -14.77 9.45 10.93
CA GLY A 188 -16.15 9.19 11.32
C GLY A 188 -16.24 8.35 12.60
N CYS A 189 -17.10 8.75 13.54
CA CYS A 189 -17.22 8.15 14.87
C CYS A 189 -17.44 6.64 14.86
N ASP A 190 -18.33 6.14 13.98
CA ASP A 190 -18.61 4.70 13.91
C ASP A 190 -17.37 3.90 13.42
N LEU A 191 -16.60 4.47 12.48
CA LEU A 191 -15.37 3.84 12.01
C LEU A 191 -14.33 3.80 13.14
N LEU A 192 -14.14 4.92 13.85
CA LEU A 192 -13.19 5.00 14.96
C LEU A 192 -13.61 4.10 16.13
N ALA A 193 -14.91 3.98 16.40
CA ALA A 193 -15.43 3.04 17.39
C ALA A 193 -15.17 1.58 16.99
N ASP A 194 -15.34 1.21 15.71
CA ASP A 194 -15.03 -0.13 15.21
C ASP A 194 -13.52 -0.43 15.29
N VAL A 195 -12.67 0.56 15.04
CA VAL A 195 -11.21 0.45 15.21
C VAL A 195 -10.85 0.20 16.68
N ALA A 196 -11.44 0.97 17.60
CA ALA A 196 -11.24 0.81 19.04
C ALA A 196 -11.79 -0.54 19.56
N ALA A 197 -12.96 -0.98 19.09
CA ALA A 197 -13.55 -2.27 19.43
C ALA A 197 -12.71 -3.47 18.91
N ALA A 198 -11.88 -3.25 17.89
CA ALA A 198 -10.89 -4.23 17.44
C ALA A 198 -9.64 -4.29 18.33
N GLY A 199 -9.54 -3.44 19.36
CA GLY A 199 -8.34 -3.27 20.19
C GLY A 199 -7.21 -2.53 19.45
N TRP A 200 -7.53 -1.78 18.42
CA TRP A 200 -6.58 -1.03 17.59
C TRP A 200 -6.53 0.44 18.00
N GLN A 201 -5.38 1.04 17.82
CA GLN A 201 -5.20 2.49 17.98
C GLN A 201 -5.41 3.17 16.63
N TYR A 202 -5.65 4.48 16.68
CA TYR A 202 -5.81 5.27 15.45
C TYR A 202 -5.19 6.66 15.55
N VAL A 203 -4.87 7.22 14.38
CA VAL A 203 -4.54 8.63 14.16
C VAL A 203 -5.19 9.03 12.85
N CYS A 204 -6.17 9.91 12.91
CA CYS A 204 -6.86 10.42 11.73
C CYS A 204 -6.78 11.96 11.68
N ARG A 205 -6.68 12.50 10.47
CA ARG A 205 -6.90 13.94 10.29
C ARG A 205 -8.37 14.23 10.50
N THR A 206 -8.66 15.39 11.07
CA THR A 206 -10.03 15.88 11.20
C THR A 206 -10.19 17.29 10.65
N ALA A 207 -11.42 17.75 10.51
CA ALA A 207 -11.75 19.07 9.99
C ALA A 207 -11.58 20.15 11.06
N LYS A 208 -11.27 21.38 10.66
CA LYS A 208 -11.12 22.53 11.56
C LYS A 208 -12.42 22.94 12.27
N ASN A 209 -13.55 22.56 11.71
CA ASN A 209 -14.90 22.90 12.21
C ASN A 209 -15.62 21.70 12.83
N VAL A 210 -14.89 20.62 13.17
CA VAL A 210 -15.49 19.52 13.93
C VAL A 210 -15.91 20.02 15.32
N LEU A 211 -17.05 19.53 15.80
CA LEU A 211 -17.57 19.87 17.11
C LEU A 211 -16.81 19.09 18.19
N LEU A 212 -16.32 19.78 19.18
CA LEU A 212 -15.59 19.22 20.32
C LEU A 212 -16.25 19.69 21.61
N ALA A 213 -16.14 18.89 22.69
CA ALA A 213 -16.49 19.30 24.04
C ALA A 213 -15.49 18.70 25.02
N GLU A 214 -15.21 19.34 26.14
CA GLU A 214 -14.49 18.73 27.25
C GLU A 214 -15.35 17.66 27.93
N ALA A 215 -14.78 16.52 28.32
CA ALA A 215 -15.55 15.43 28.93
C ALA A 215 -16.23 15.85 30.25
N GLY A 216 -15.64 16.80 30.97
CA GLY A 216 -16.22 17.39 32.18
C GLY A 216 -17.35 18.41 31.93
N TRP A 217 -17.45 18.94 30.73
CA TRP A 217 -18.40 19.99 30.34
C TRP A 217 -18.98 19.72 28.94
N PRO A 218 -19.75 18.62 28.76
CA PRO A 218 -20.19 18.16 27.45
C PRO A 218 -21.18 19.12 26.75
N GLU A 219 -21.79 20.04 27.48
CA GLU A 219 -22.72 21.05 26.94
C GLU A 219 -21.98 22.25 26.30
N GLU A 220 -20.72 22.48 26.69
CA GLU A 220 -19.90 23.57 26.16
C GLU A 220 -19.10 23.10 24.95
N THR A 221 -19.61 23.38 23.76
CA THR A 221 -18.99 22.95 22.54
C THR A 221 -18.14 24.04 21.88
N PHE A 222 -17.04 23.63 21.27
CA PHE A 222 -16.13 24.48 20.51
C PHE A 222 -15.61 23.75 19.29
N SER A 223 -14.83 24.41 18.46
CA SER A 223 -14.18 23.79 17.30
C SER A 223 -12.66 24.04 17.29
N PRO A 224 -11.85 23.23 16.61
CA PRO A 224 -10.43 23.49 16.48
C PRO A 224 -10.08 24.86 15.88
N SER A 225 -10.99 25.43 15.07
CA SER A 225 -10.82 26.78 14.52
C SER A 225 -10.87 27.88 15.58
N ASP A 226 -11.53 27.64 16.70
CA ASP A 226 -11.69 28.63 17.77
C ASP A 226 -10.41 28.80 18.62
N LEU A 227 -9.41 27.90 18.42
CA LEU A 227 -8.12 27.96 19.11
C LEU A 227 -7.24 29.14 18.69
N GLY A 228 -7.56 29.85 17.60
CA GLY A 228 -6.81 31.02 17.14
C GLY A 228 -5.34 30.77 16.82
N LEU A 229 -4.99 29.56 16.33
CA LEU A 229 -3.62 29.12 16.10
C LEU A 229 -2.82 30.04 15.19
N GLN A 230 -1.52 30.15 15.46
CA GLN A 230 -0.53 30.84 14.65
C GLN A 230 0.54 29.86 14.11
N PRO A 231 1.22 30.18 13.00
CA PRO A 231 2.31 29.34 12.50
C PRO A 231 3.42 29.11 13.52
N GLY A 232 3.59 27.88 13.96
CA GLY A 232 4.50 27.44 15.00
C GLY A 232 3.79 26.87 16.24
N ASP A 233 2.49 27.05 16.35
CA ASP A 233 1.72 26.56 17.51
C ASP A 233 1.50 25.05 17.46
N CYS A 234 1.47 24.45 18.65
CA CYS A 234 1.17 23.05 18.90
C CYS A 234 0.32 22.94 20.15
N VAL A 235 -0.93 22.52 20.02
CA VAL A 235 -1.92 22.43 21.12
C VAL A 235 -2.40 20.99 21.24
N GLU A 236 -2.41 20.47 22.47
CA GLU A 236 -3.03 19.19 22.82
C GLU A 236 -4.29 19.45 23.65
N LEU A 237 -5.42 18.97 23.13
CA LEU A 237 -6.69 18.93 23.84
C LEU A 237 -6.91 17.50 24.34
N ARG A 238 -6.84 17.30 25.64
CA ARG A 238 -7.04 15.99 26.29
C ARG A 238 -8.44 15.89 26.84
N ASP A 239 -8.88 14.65 27.03
CA ASP A 239 -10.20 14.33 27.58
C ASP A 239 -11.36 15.00 26.82
N VAL A 240 -11.23 15.00 25.49
CA VAL A 240 -12.20 15.64 24.57
C VAL A 240 -13.19 14.62 24.07
N LEU A 241 -14.46 15.00 24.05
CA LEU A 241 -15.54 14.33 23.36
C LEU A 241 -15.56 14.82 21.91
N PHE A 242 -15.52 13.89 20.97
CA PHE A 242 -15.40 14.15 19.56
C PHE A 242 -16.74 14.05 18.85
N THR A 243 -17.09 15.08 18.12
CA THR A 243 -18.37 15.31 17.42
C THR A 243 -19.58 15.37 18.36
N ALA A 244 -20.77 15.69 17.81
CA ALA A 244 -22.03 15.67 18.55
C ALA A 244 -22.41 14.25 19.07
N GLN A 245 -21.74 13.20 18.57
CA GLN A 245 -21.94 11.82 19.05
C GLN A 245 -21.19 11.54 20.35
N GLY A 246 -20.28 12.43 20.77
CA GLY A 246 -19.55 12.32 22.04
C GLY A 246 -18.58 11.15 22.10
N LEU A 247 -17.97 10.77 20.97
CA LEU A 247 -16.95 9.72 20.97
C LEU A 247 -15.74 10.16 21.83
N GLY A 248 -15.41 9.42 22.85
CA GLY A 248 -14.28 9.77 23.72
C GLY A 248 -14.38 9.22 25.13
N PRO A 249 -13.57 9.71 26.08
CA PRO A 249 -12.62 10.84 25.90
C PRO A 249 -11.42 10.50 25.02
N LEU A 250 -10.95 11.46 24.23
CA LEU A 250 -9.87 11.33 23.26
C LEU A 250 -8.85 12.45 23.36
N LEU A 251 -7.71 12.27 22.66
CA LEU A 251 -6.77 13.34 22.37
C LEU A 251 -7.08 13.95 20.99
N VAL A 252 -7.29 15.27 20.96
CA VAL A 252 -7.33 16.04 19.71
C VAL A 252 -6.12 16.98 19.69
N GLY A 253 -5.32 16.89 18.62
CA GLY A 253 -4.13 17.72 18.45
C GLY A 253 -4.33 18.75 17.33
N ALA A 254 -3.83 19.95 17.55
CA ALA A 254 -3.79 21.03 16.60
C ALA A 254 -2.35 21.52 16.41
N VAL A 255 -1.80 21.40 15.20
CA VAL A 255 -0.39 21.72 14.92
C VAL A 255 -0.29 22.58 13.68
N TRP A 256 0.29 23.77 13.80
CA TRP A 256 0.61 24.61 12.65
C TRP A 256 2.13 24.69 12.44
N GLU A 257 2.64 23.82 11.58
CA GLU A 257 4.08 23.87 11.26
C GLU A 257 4.42 25.13 10.48
N ARG A 258 5.54 25.79 10.82
CA ARG A 258 6.03 26.96 10.08
C ARG A 258 6.24 26.59 8.61
N GLY A 259 5.73 27.44 7.71
CA GLY A 259 5.80 27.22 6.26
C GLY A 259 4.64 26.41 5.66
N GLN A 260 3.72 25.92 6.49
CA GLN A 260 2.46 25.35 6.01
C GLN A 260 1.39 26.46 5.90
N SER A 261 0.50 26.31 4.91
CA SER A 261 -0.60 27.27 4.66
C SER A 261 -1.73 27.17 5.67
N GLU A 262 -1.88 26.04 6.33
CA GLU A 262 -2.97 25.78 7.28
C GLU A 262 -2.51 24.81 8.38
N PRO A 263 -3.16 24.81 9.56
CA PRO A 263 -2.89 23.87 10.62
C PRO A 263 -3.37 22.46 10.28
N LEU A 264 -2.73 21.46 10.88
CA LEU A 264 -3.11 20.06 10.87
C LEU A 264 -3.87 19.75 12.17
N PHE A 265 -5.08 19.24 12.04
CA PHE A 265 -5.87 18.73 13.16
C PHE A 265 -5.90 17.21 13.13
N LEU A 266 -5.64 16.58 14.26
CA LEU A 266 -5.59 15.12 14.43
C LEU A 266 -6.51 14.69 15.57
N VAL A 267 -7.31 13.66 15.35
CA VAL A 267 -8.01 12.91 16.38
C VAL A 267 -7.28 11.57 16.56
N THR A 268 -7.04 11.17 17.82
CA THR A 268 -6.23 9.98 18.09
C THR A 268 -6.58 9.32 19.42
N SER A 269 -6.41 8.00 19.49
CA SER A 269 -6.41 7.21 20.71
C SER A 269 -5.00 7.02 21.31
N ARG A 270 -3.99 7.72 20.78
CA ARG A 270 -2.62 7.74 21.32
C ARG A 270 -2.52 8.74 22.46
N ASP A 271 -1.59 8.49 23.40
CA ASP A 271 -1.40 9.35 24.58
C ASP A 271 -0.61 10.63 24.27
N PHE A 272 0.17 10.67 23.18
CA PHE A 272 1.07 11.76 22.85
C PHE A 272 0.89 12.26 21.42
N LEU A 273 0.71 13.57 21.28
CA LEU A 273 0.50 14.21 19.98
C LEU A 273 1.72 14.10 19.05
N ASP A 274 2.93 14.22 19.58
CA ASP A 274 4.15 14.11 18.77
C ASP A 274 4.30 12.73 18.15
N GLU A 275 3.93 11.67 18.86
CA GLU A 275 3.89 10.31 18.30
C GLU A 275 2.81 10.19 17.24
N ALA A 276 1.59 10.67 17.53
CA ALA A 276 0.48 10.66 16.58
C ALA A 276 0.86 11.39 15.28
N ARG A 277 1.45 12.58 15.40
CA ARG A 277 1.95 13.37 14.25
C ARG A 277 3.03 12.64 13.46
N ALA A 278 3.99 12.00 14.16
CA ALA A 278 5.03 11.23 13.50
C ALA A 278 4.48 10.04 12.73
N TRP A 279 3.44 9.38 13.24
CA TRP A 279 2.73 8.31 12.55
C TRP A 279 1.89 8.84 11.39
N TYR A 280 1.14 9.91 11.58
CA TYR A 280 0.32 10.51 10.52
C TYR A 280 1.16 10.87 9.29
N LYS A 281 2.35 11.45 9.47
CA LYS A 281 3.30 11.73 8.38
C LYS A 281 3.71 10.50 7.57
N ARG A 282 3.55 9.29 8.09
CA ARG A 282 3.85 8.05 7.36
C ARG A 282 2.72 7.64 6.42
N ARG A 283 1.50 8.14 6.63
CA ARG A 283 0.33 7.87 5.79
C ARG A 283 0.60 8.10 4.30
N PHE A 284 1.39 9.10 3.96
CA PHE A 284 1.78 9.39 2.56
C PHE A 284 2.39 8.22 1.79
N GLY A 285 2.75 7.12 2.46
CA GLY A 285 3.17 5.89 1.79
C GLY A 285 2.13 5.32 0.83
N ILE A 286 0.82 5.52 1.09
CA ILE A 286 -0.25 5.05 0.19
C ILE A 286 -0.37 5.88 -1.08
N GLU A 287 -0.10 7.17 -1.02
CA GLU A 287 -0.10 8.05 -2.20
C GLU A 287 1.00 7.63 -3.19
N THR A 288 2.14 7.18 -2.66
CA THR A 288 3.22 6.60 -3.48
C THR A 288 2.73 5.32 -4.17
N PHE A 289 2.03 4.43 -3.45
CA PHE A 289 1.44 3.23 -4.05
C PHE A 289 0.46 3.60 -5.17
N PHE A 290 -0.47 4.51 -4.94
CA PHE A 290 -1.42 4.93 -5.98
C PHE A 290 -0.73 5.57 -7.19
N SER A 291 0.32 6.33 -6.96
CA SER A 291 1.13 6.91 -8.04
C SER A 291 1.81 5.82 -8.87
N ASP A 292 2.38 4.78 -8.23
CA ASP A 292 2.99 3.64 -8.90
C ASP A 292 1.94 2.82 -9.70
N GLN A 293 0.72 2.69 -9.19
CA GLN A 293 -0.37 2.04 -9.91
C GLN A 293 -0.85 2.85 -11.13
N LYS A 294 -0.87 4.18 -11.03
CA LYS A 294 -1.41 5.08 -12.07
C LYS A 294 -0.37 5.43 -13.12
N SER A 295 0.51 6.36 -12.83
CA SER A 295 1.34 7.05 -13.84
C SER A 295 2.82 6.68 -13.80
N ARG A 296 3.32 6.18 -12.68
CA ARG A 296 4.75 5.87 -12.50
C ARG A 296 5.12 4.41 -12.66
N GLY A 297 4.13 3.51 -12.78
CA GLY A 297 4.38 2.07 -12.84
C GLY A 297 3.50 1.34 -13.84
N PHE A 298 2.25 1.02 -13.47
CA PHE A 298 1.43 0.08 -14.24
C PHE A 298 0.39 0.73 -15.15
N TYR A 299 0.16 2.04 -15.08
CA TYR A 299 -0.83 2.76 -15.90
C TYR A 299 -2.23 2.16 -15.82
N LEU A 300 -2.70 1.82 -14.61
CA LEU A 300 -3.97 1.14 -14.36
C LEU A 300 -5.17 1.88 -14.99
N CYS A 301 -5.17 3.21 -14.93
CA CYS A 301 -6.22 4.03 -15.54
C CYS A 301 -6.33 3.86 -17.07
N HIS A 302 -5.26 3.40 -17.73
CA HIS A 302 -5.24 3.12 -19.17
C HIS A 302 -5.58 1.66 -19.52
N SER A 303 -6.13 0.91 -18.56
CA SER A 303 -6.65 -0.46 -18.82
C SER A 303 -7.87 -0.50 -19.73
N HIS A 304 -8.56 0.65 -19.87
CA HIS A 304 -9.84 0.82 -20.57
C HIS A 304 -11.00 0.00 -19.98
N LEU A 305 -10.84 -0.56 -18.77
CA LEU A 305 -11.92 -1.23 -18.06
C LEU A 305 -12.77 -0.19 -17.28
N GLY A 306 -14.09 -0.40 -17.28
CA GLY A 306 -15.04 0.48 -16.59
C GLY A 306 -16.10 -0.29 -15.78
N ARG A 307 -15.92 -1.61 -15.61
CA ARG A 307 -16.78 -2.43 -14.74
C ARG A 307 -16.04 -2.72 -13.43
N PRO A 308 -16.61 -2.38 -12.26
CA PRO A 308 -15.96 -2.52 -10.96
C PRO A 308 -15.38 -3.92 -10.70
N GLU A 309 -16.14 -4.97 -11.01
CA GLU A 309 -15.73 -6.36 -10.76
C GLU A 309 -14.51 -6.76 -11.60
N ARG A 310 -14.46 -6.28 -12.86
CA ARG A 310 -13.31 -6.54 -13.75
C ARG A 310 -12.10 -5.73 -13.32
N LEU A 311 -12.30 -4.49 -12.88
CA LEU A 311 -11.24 -3.64 -12.34
C LEU A 311 -10.71 -4.21 -11.03
N SER A 312 -11.55 -4.70 -10.14
CA SER A 312 -11.14 -5.37 -8.89
C SER A 312 -10.21 -6.56 -9.20
N ARG A 313 -10.54 -7.40 -10.19
CA ARG A 313 -9.67 -8.52 -10.61
C ARG A 313 -8.39 -8.08 -11.28
N LEU A 314 -8.41 -6.98 -12.04
CA LEU A 314 -7.18 -6.41 -12.58
C LEU A 314 -6.33 -5.79 -11.46
N LEU A 315 -6.95 -5.09 -10.51
CA LEU A 315 -6.29 -4.53 -9.34
C LEU A 315 -5.61 -5.63 -8.51
N MET A 316 -6.26 -6.79 -8.34
CA MET A 316 -5.65 -7.98 -7.75
C MET A 316 -4.33 -8.35 -8.44
N ALA A 317 -4.34 -8.46 -9.77
CA ALA A 317 -3.13 -8.80 -10.50
C ALA A 317 -2.04 -7.71 -10.39
N THR A 318 -2.42 -6.43 -10.36
CA THR A 318 -1.45 -5.34 -10.17
C THR A 318 -0.93 -5.26 -8.73
N CYS A 319 -1.74 -5.59 -7.74
CA CYS A 319 -1.30 -5.69 -6.34
C CYS A 319 -0.30 -6.84 -6.16
N LEU A 320 -0.53 -8.00 -6.78
CA LEU A 320 0.45 -9.10 -6.78
C LEU A 320 1.71 -8.74 -7.55
N ALA A 321 1.60 -8.04 -8.68
CA ALA A 321 2.75 -7.51 -9.40
C ALA A 321 3.55 -6.54 -8.52
N TYR A 322 2.85 -5.68 -7.77
CA TYR A 322 3.46 -4.75 -6.84
C TYR A 322 4.13 -5.46 -5.67
N TYR A 323 3.50 -6.49 -5.09
CA TYR A 323 4.11 -7.34 -4.07
C TYR A 323 5.40 -7.96 -4.60
N TRP A 324 5.34 -8.57 -5.78
CA TRP A 324 6.50 -9.22 -6.37
C TRP A 324 7.61 -8.22 -6.68
N LEU A 325 7.29 -7.02 -7.15
CA LEU A 325 8.24 -5.99 -7.50
C LEU A 325 8.79 -5.22 -6.29
N ILE A 326 7.95 -4.76 -5.36
CA ILE A 326 8.36 -3.84 -4.31
C ILE A 326 8.83 -4.55 -3.07
N TYR A 327 8.03 -5.51 -2.64
CA TYR A 327 8.21 -6.07 -1.33
C TYR A 327 9.42 -7.00 -1.26
N TYR A 328 9.67 -7.73 -2.34
CA TYR A 328 10.63 -8.81 -2.30
C TYR A 328 11.93 -8.54 -3.02
N TRP A 329 11.96 -7.51 -3.89
CA TRP A 329 13.07 -7.43 -4.78
C TRP A 329 13.58 -6.06 -5.13
N LEU A 330 12.72 -5.18 -5.56
CA LEU A 330 13.19 -4.00 -6.22
C LEU A 330 13.67 -2.94 -5.24
N VAL A 331 13.05 -2.86 -4.07
CA VAL A 331 13.57 -1.98 -3.02
C VAL A 331 14.87 -2.55 -2.48
N CYS A 332 14.95 -3.88 -2.26
CA CYS A 332 16.19 -4.54 -1.85
C CYS A 332 17.22 -4.55 -2.97
N LEU A 333 16.81 -4.79 -4.20
CA LEU A 333 17.69 -4.80 -5.36
C LEU A 333 18.18 -3.39 -5.71
N GLY A 334 17.30 -2.38 -5.71
CA GLY A 334 17.70 -0.98 -5.90
C GLY A 334 18.62 -0.48 -4.78
N ALA A 335 18.37 -0.90 -3.53
CA ALA A 335 19.26 -0.63 -2.42
C ALA A 335 20.63 -1.32 -2.58
N GLU A 336 20.64 -2.56 -3.05
CA GLU A 336 21.88 -3.30 -3.33
C GLU A 336 22.65 -2.65 -4.48
N VAL A 337 21.97 -2.26 -5.55
CA VAL A 337 22.56 -1.53 -6.68
C VAL A 337 23.24 -0.25 -6.19
N LEU A 338 22.59 0.52 -5.31
CA LEU A 338 23.22 1.72 -4.73
C LEU A 338 24.39 1.37 -3.81
N ARG A 339 24.26 0.32 -2.99
CA ARG A 339 25.29 -0.12 -2.06
C ARG A 339 26.57 -0.57 -2.78
N GLN A 340 26.39 -1.25 -3.91
CA GLN A 340 27.51 -1.76 -4.73
C GLN A 340 28.05 -0.73 -5.72
N GLY A 341 27.40 0.42 -5.87
CA GLY A 341 27.77 1.44 -6.85
C GLY A 341 27.44 1.06 -8.31
N TRP A 342 26.57 0.07 -8.52
CA TRP A 342 26.20 -0.42 -9.86
C TRP A 342 25.19 0.47 -10.59
N GLN A 343 24.74 1.54 -9.95
CA GLN A 343 23.76 2.43 -10.58
C GLN A 343 24.23 2.97 -11.94
N GLY A 344 25.54 3.17 -12.10
CA GLY A 344 26.12 3.66 -13.36
C GLY A 344 25.93 2.73 -14.56
N ALA A 345 25.66 1.43 -14.33
CA ALA A 345 25.34 0.47 -15.40
C ALA A 345 23.93 0.65 -15.98
N VAL A 346 23.00 1.24 -15.21
CA VAL A 346 21.59 1.34 -15.58
C VAL A 346 21.02 2.76 -15.50
N HIS A 347 21.77 3.69 -14.91
CA HIS A 347 21.38 5.09 -14.73
C HIS A 347 22.64 5.99 -14.62
N ARG A 348 22.45 7.28 -14.36
CA ARG A 348 23.56 8.26 -14.21
C ARG A 348 24.45 7.91 -13.01
N THR A 349 25.76 8.04 -13.18
CA THR A 349 26.76 7.72 -12.14
C THR A 349 26.74 8.68 -10.94
N ASN A 350 26.46 9.96 -11.19
CA ASN A 350 26.68 11.02 -10.20
C ASN A 350 25.43 11.37 -9.37
N ARG A 351 24.24 10.97 -9.82
CA ARG A 351 22.98 11.30 -9.16
C ARG A 351 21.93 10.22 -9.45
N CYS A 352 21.25 9.74 -8.41
CA CYS A 352 20.10 8.85 -8.56
C CYS A 352 18.82 9.60 -8.19
N ASP A 353 18.05 10.01 -9.19
CA ASP A 353 16.72 10.65 -9.07
C ASP A 353 15.60 9.62 -9.19
N LEU A 354 15.95 8.35 -9.35
CA LEU A 354 14.98 7.25 -9.40
C LEU A 354 14.60 6.81 -7.99
N SER A 355 13.31 6.47 -7.80
CA SER A 355 12.93 5.73 -6.61
C SER A 355 13.60 4.37 -6.61
N LEU A 356 13.83 3.78 -5.42
CA LEU A 356 14.40 2.42 -5.34
C LEU A 356 13.57 1.40 -6.15
N PHE A 357 12.26 1.61 -6.22
CA PHE A 357 11.38 0.81 -7.08
C PHE A 357 11.74 0.93 -8.56
N GLN A 358 11.86 2.15 -9.06
CA GLN A 358 12.23 2.38 -10.46
C GLN A 358 13.62 1.84 -10.77
N LEU A 359 14.58 2.09 -9.89
CA LEU A 359 15.95 1.58 -10.03
C LEU A 359 15.97 0.05 -10.05
N GLY A 360 15.25 -0.59 -9.13
CA GLY A 360 15.13 -2.05 -9.11
C GLY A 360 14.41 -2.61 -10.33
N LEU A 361 13.39 -1.91 -10.87
CA LEU A 361 12.70 -2.33 -12.08
C LEU A 361 13.64 -2.31 -13.30
N ILE A 362 14.43 -1.24 -13.44
CA ILE A 362 15.45 -1.11 -14.50
C ILE A 362 16.52 -2.18 -14.31
N TRP A 363 16.95 -2.41 -13.07
CA TRP A 363 17.94 -3.45 -12.77
C TRP A 363 17.43 -4.86 -13.06
N LEU A 364 16.13 -5.14 -12.78
CA LEU A 364 15.53 -6.40 -13.18
C LEU A 364 15.58 -6.61 -14.69
N GLU A 365 15.28 -5.57 -15.46
CA GLU A 365 15.42 -5.64 -16.93
C GLU A 365 16.86 -5.87 -17.36
N HIS A 366 17.81 -5.19 -16.72
CA HIS A 366 19.23 -5.42 -16.97
C HIS A 366 19.63 -6.86 -16.66
N CYS A 367 19.26 -7.42 -15.51
CA CYS A 367 19.51 -8.82 -15.20
C CYS A 367 18.87 -9.79 -16.22
N LEU A 368 17.68 -9.47 -16.74
CA LEU A 368 17.03 -10.26 -17.78
C LEU A 368 17.84 -10.23 -19.08
N ASN A 369 18.29 -9.06 -19.49
CA ASN A 369 19.06 -8.87 -20.73
C ASN A 369 20.43 -9.56 -20.63
N GLU A 370 21.11 -9.43 -19.51
CA GLU A 370 22.43 -10.03 -19.27
C GLU A 370 22.37 -11.52 -18.89
N GLY A 371 21.18 -12.09 -18.80
CA GLY A 371 21.02 -13.50 -18.45
C GLY A 371 21.27 -13.82 -16.96
N TRP A 372 21.30 -12.83 -16.09
CA TRP A 372 21.56 -13.03 -14.67
C TRP A 372 20.39 -13.73 -13.96
N PRO A 373 20.63 -14.45 -12.85
CA PRO A 373 19.59 -15.19 -12.16
C PRO A 373 18.55 -14.24 -11.56
N ILE A 374 17.26 -14.60 -11.68
CA ILE A 374 16.14 -13.90 -11.05
C ILE A 374 15.74 -14.72 -9.82
N PRO A 375 15.81 -14.19 -8.58
CA PRO A 375 15.38 -14.93 -7.40
C PRO A 375 13.91 -15.30 -7.46
N VAL A 376 13.60 -16.45 -6.90
CA VAL A 376 12.28 -17.10 -6.95
C VAL A 376 11.53 -16.93 -5.63
N ARG A 377 12.22 -16.48 -4.57
CA ARG A 377 11.64 -16.39 -3.24
C ARG A 377 11.01 -15.03 -3.00
N LEU A 378 9.73 -15.04 -2.70
CA LEU A 378 9.04 -13.92 -2.08
C LEU A 378 9.31 -13.99 -0.57
N GLN A 379 10.34 -13.34 -0.09
CA GLN A 379 10.65 -13.24 1.34
C GLN A 379 10.88 -11.78 1.71
N VAL A 380 10.18 -11.32 2.75
CA VAL A 380 10.60 -10.11 3.45
C VAL A 380 11.95 -10.39 4.07
N GLN A 381 12.96 -9.61 3.75
CA GLN A 381 14.18 -9.65 4.54
C GLN A 381 13.84 -9.21 5.96
N ALA A 382 13.79 -10.18 6.88
CA ALA A 382 13.76 -9.88 8.28
C ALA A 382 14.92 -8.92 8.56
N ARG A 383 14.62 -7.82 9.25
CA ARG A 383 15.61 -6.88 9.74
C ARG A 383 16.70 -7.67 10.48
N LYS A 384 17.92 -7.80 9.93
CA LYS A 384 19.05 -8.17 10.76
C LYS A 384 19.11 -7.11 11.86
N ARG A 385 18.85 -7.49 13.09
CA ARG A 385 19.22 -6.68 14.25
C ARG A 385 20.72 -6.47 14.09
N ASP A 386 21.15 -5.24 13.88
CA ASP A 386 22.53 -4.88 14.17
C ASP A 386 22.74 -5.20 15.63
N GLU A 387 23.47 -6.27 15.89
CA GLU A 387 24.04 -6.53 17.20
C GLU A 387 24.85 -5.27 17.52
N ALA A 388 24.34 -4.48 18.46
CA ALA A 388 25.08 -3.39 19.02
C ALA A 388 26.37 -4.00 19.57
N LYS A 389 27.46 -3.78 18.86
CA LYS A 389 28.79 -4.01 19.43
C LYS A 389 28.89 -3.08 20.64
N CYS A 390 28.65 -3.64 21.81
CA CYS A 390 29.17 -3.10 23.04
C CYS A 390 30.69 -3.02 22.86
N VAL A 391 31.19 -1.82 22.53
CA VAL A 391 32.59 -1.52 22.74
C VAL A 391 32.74 -1.12 24.19
N ARG A 392 33.50 -1.93 24.93
CA ARG A 392 34.00 -1.62 26.26
C ARG A 392 34.88 -0.36 26.22
#